data_be12071ee718b83c8144d0e3630d75c5
#
_entry.id   be12071ee718b83c8144d0e3630d75c5
#
_cell.length_a   1.000
_cell.length_b   1.000
_cell.length_c   1.000
_cell.angle_alpha   90.00
_cell.angle_beta   90.00
_cell.angle_gamma   90.00
#
_symmetry.space_group_name_H-M   'P 1'
#
loop_
_entity.id
_entity.type
_entity.pdbx_description
1 polymer ?
#
loop_
_entity_poly.entity_id
_entity_poly.type
_entity_poly.pdbx_seq_one_letter_code
_entity_poly.pdbx_strand_id
1 'polypeptide(L)'
;MKRVLVLGGTQFFGKLLVEKLLNENIAVTIATRGQSKDPFGEKVERLIIDREDRASLIHAFSERNWDVVYDQSCLSPQEAKDAAEALKGKVKRYIFTSTMAVYEYGDKHVEEDFDPFSFHFQFKTRRDYPGYLGYQEAKRAAEAYLFQETDFDVVAVRFPLVIGKDDYTNRLKFHVDRVLNRKPIGIKFPDAKYSFILSDEAAKFLLHMGRDGYTGPINPGCKADISLRSFLGKIEEITGESADITSELTKENSSPYGMDGSWSINTDKVNHLGYQFTDLNEVLDELIQYFMRVKIN
;
A
#
# COMPACT_ATOMS: atom_id res chain seq x y z
N MET A 1 -10.09 16.88 12.33
CA MET A 1 -8.76 16.21 12.46
C MET A 1 -7.70 17.29 12.62
N LYS A 2 -7.02 17.33 13.76
CA LYS A 2 -5.98 18.32 14.10
C LYS A 2 -4.63 17.69 14.44
N ARG A 3 -4.63 16.52 15.04
CA ARG A 3 -3.43 15.76 15.43
C ARG A 3 -3.53 14.34 14.96
N VAL A 4 -2.50 13.83 14.30
CA VAL A 4 -2.48 12.47 13.77
C VAL A 4 -1.19 11.74 14.14
N LEU A 5 -1.29 10.42 14.28
CA LEU A 5 -0.17 9.52 14.40
C LEU A 5 -0.01 8.73 13.09
N VAL A 6 1.21 8.68 12.54
CA VAL A 6 1.55 7.85 11.40
C VAL A 6 2.57 6.80 11.84
N LEU A 7 2.16 5.54 11.91
CA LEU A 7 3.07 4.41 12.14
C LEU A 7 3.77 4.08 10.83
N GLY A 8 5.00 4.55 10.66
CA GLY A 8 5.74 4.58 9.40
C GLY A 8 5.80 5.99 8.82
N GLY A 9 5.49 6.18 7.53
CA GLY A 9 5.36 7.51 6.91
C GLY A 9 6.66 8.17 6.42
N THR A 10 7.78 7.45 6.36
CA THR A 10 9.07 8.00 5.91
C THR A 10 9.42 7.69 4.46
N GLN A 11 8.66 6.82 3.80
CA GLN A 11 8.94 6.37 2.44
C GLN A 11 7.66 6.29 1.60
N PHE A 12 7.82 6.38 0.27
CA PHE A 12 6.80 6.16 -0.74
C PHE A 12 5.49 6.94 -0.44
N PHE A 13 4.31 6.36 -0.71
CA PHE A 13 3.03 7.04 -0.44
C PHE A 13 2.81 7.41 1.03
N GLY A 14 3.50 6.77 1.97
CA GLY A 14 3.49 7.17 3.37
C GLY A 14 4.14 8.52 3.61
N LYS A 15 5.25 8.77 2.94
CA LYS A 15 5.91 10.09 2.93
C LYS A 15 4.98 11.15 2.31
N LEU A 16 4.35 10.82 1.18
CA LEU A 16 3.40 11.73 0.52
C LEU A 16 2.17 12.03 1.41
N LEU A 17 1.69 11.05 2.18
CA LEU A 17 0.64 11.30 3.16
C LEU A 17 1.08 12.32 4.22
N VAL A 18 2.27 12.16 4.79
CA VAL A 18 2.80 13.12 5.78
C VAL A 18 2.92 14.52 5.18
N GLU A 19 3.43 14.64 3.95
CA GLU A 19 3.51 15.93 3.23
C GLU A 19 2.14 16.58 3.07
N LYS A 20 1.12 15.80 2.68
CA LYS A 20 -0.25 16.32 2.52
C LYS A 20 -0.87 16.75 3.85
N LEU A 21 -0.65 15.99 4.92
CA LEU A 21 -1.11 16.34 6.27
C LEU A 21 -0.49 17.67 6.74
N LEU A 22 0.81 17.83 6.54
CA LEU A 22 1.53 19.07 6.89
C LEU A 22 1.06 20.27 6.06
N ASN A 23 0.80 20.09 4.77
CA ASN A 23 0.29 21.14 3.89
C ASN A 23 -1.11 21.65 4.32
N GLU A 24 -1.86 20.83 5.06
CA GLU A 24 -3.16 21.19 5.63
C GLU A 24 -3.05 21.66 7.09
N ASN A 25 -1.85 21.96 7.57
CA ASN A 25 -1.57 22.43 8.93
C ASN A 25 -2.03 21.44 10.02
N ILE A 26 -1.98 20.15 9.75
CA ILE A 26 -2.26 19.09 10.72
C ILE A 26 -0.97 18.77 11.49
N ALA A 27 -1.06 18.72 12.81
CA ALA A 27 0.07 18.28 13.64
C ALA A 27 0.31 16.79 13.46
N VAL A 28 1.48 16.41 12.95
CA VAL A 28 1.84 15.04 12.62
C VAL A 28 2.90 14.52 13.58
N THR A 29 2.59 13.38 14.21
CA THR A 29 3.57 12.54 14.91
C THR A 29 3.88 11.35 14.01
N ILE A 30 5.15 11.13 13.65
CA ILE A 30 5.59 9.90 12.98
C ILE A 30 6.23 8.96 14.00
N ALA A 31 5.91 7.68 13.93
CA ALA A 31 6.49 6.66 14.81
C ALA A 31 7.17 5.58 13.97
N THR A 32 8.49 5.46 14.12
CA THR A 32 9.37 4.60 13.33
C THR A 32 10.53 4.08 14.17
N ARG A 33 11.34 3.18 13.61
CA ARG A 33 12.60 2.73 14.23
C ARG A 33 13.72 3.77 14.21
N GLY A 34 13.52 4.96 13.63
CA GLY A 34 14.52 5.99 13.50
C GLY A 34 15.66 5.69 12.51
N GLN A 35 15.56 4.64 11.72
CA GLN A 35 16.61 4.19 10.80
C GLN A 35 16.58 4.87 9.43
N SER A 36 15.43 5.38 9.03
CA SER A 36 15.24 6.08 7.75
C SER A 36 15.24 7.57 7.96
N LYS A 37 16.00 8.30 7.13
CA LYS A 37 15.91 9.76 7.06
C LYS A 37 14.60 10.15 6.39
N ASP A 38 14.00 11.25 6.84
CA ASP A 38 12.83 11.87 6.24
C ASP A 38 13.11 13.35 5.95
N PRO A 39 12.36 14.00 5.04
CA PRO A 39 12.60 15.39 4.64
C PRO A 39 11.86 16.42 5.52
N PHE A 40 11.19 16.01 6.60
CA PHE A 40 10.22 16.87 7.29
C PHE A 40 10.84 17.85 8.29
N GLY A 41 12.12 17.68 8.65
CA GLY A 41 12.79 18.58 9.62
C GLY A 41 12.04 18.63 10.95
N GLU A 42 11.83 19.83 11.48
CA GLU A 42 11.12 20.08 12.75
C GLU A 42 9.59 20.13 12.60
N LYS A 43 9.06 19.93 11.39
CA LYS A 43 7.61 19.99 11.13
C LYS A 43 6.82 18.82 11.70
N VAL A 44 7.48 17.74 12.11
CA VAL A 44 6.85 16.55 12.68
C VAL A 44 7.46 16.19 14.03
N GLU A 45 6.64 15.72 14.95
CA GLU A 45 7.12 15.01 16.13
C GLU A 45 7.57 13.61 15.71
N ARG A 46 8.67 13.11 16.31
CA ARG A 46 9.18 11.75 16.05
C ARG A 46 9.18 10.93 17.32
N LEU A 47 8.57 9.75 17.24
CA LEU A 47 8.64 8.72 18.26
C LEU A 47 9.49 7.57 17.73
N ILE A 48 10.48 7.17 18.50
CA ILE A 48 11.26 5.96 18.18
C ILE A 48 10.56 4.78 18.82
N ILE A 49 10.12 3.84 17.99
CA ILE A 49 9.40 2.64 18.39
C ILE A 49 9.97 1.39 17.74
N ASP A 50 9.83 0.26 18.41
CA ASP A 50 9.93 -1.06 17.81
C ASP A 50 8.54 -1.70 17.78
N ARG A 51 8.05 -2.04 16.59
CA ARG A 51 6.72 -2.65 16.40
C ARG A 51 6.63 -4.05 16.98
N GLU A 52 7.78 -4.72 17.15
CA GLU A 52 7.87 -6.05 17.76
C GLU A 52 8.06 -5.99 19.28
N ASP A 53 8.13 -4.79 19.87
CA ASP A 53 8.21 -4.55 21.31
C ASP A 53 7.00 -3.75 21.81
N ARG A 54 6.06 -4.46 22.45
CA ARG A 54 4.86 -3.85 23.04
C ARG A 54 5.19 -2.77 24.09
N ALA A 55 6.24 -2.95 24.87
CA ALA A 55 6.63 -1.98 25.89
C ALA A 55 7.10 -0.66 25.26
N SER A 56 7.82 -0.74 24.14
CA SER A 56 8.23 0.42 23.34
C SER A 56 7.01 1.24 22.89
N LEU A 57 5.95 0.58 22.39
CA LEU A 57 4.72 1.26 21.97
C LEU A 57 3.99 1.92 23.13
N ILE A 58 3.80 1.21 24.25
CA ILE A 58 3.11 1.72 25.45
C ILE A 58 3.84 2.96 25.96
N HIS A 59 5.17 2.89 26.07
CA HIS A 59 5.99 4.01 26.54
C HIS A 59 5.89 5.21 25.60
N ALA A 60 6.07 5.00 24.29
CA ALA A 60 6.05 6.07 23.29
C ALA A 60 4.69 6.78 23.20
N PHE A 61 3.58 6.06 23.42
CA PHE A 61 2.22 6.60 23.33
C PHE A 61 1.64 7.05 24.66
N SER A 62 2.38 6.94 25.76
CA SER A 62 1.93 7.44 27.07
C SER A 62 1.63 8.94 26.99
N GLU A 63 0.56 9.37 27.70
CA GLU A 63 0.16 10.78 27.83
C GLU A 63 -0.13 11.52 26.51
N ARG A 64 -0.37 10.79 25.42
CA ARG A 64 -0.66 11.35 24.09
C ARG A 64 -2.04 10.93 23.60
N ASN A 65 -2.65 11.80 22.79
CA ASN A 65 -3.91 11.53 22.12
C ASN A 65 -3.86 12.06 20.69
N TRP A 66 -4.50 11.34 19.78
CA TRP A 66 -4.62 11.71 18.38
C TRP A 66 -6.06 11.57 17.89
N ASP A 67 -6.44 12.33 16.88
CA ASP A 67 -7.75 12.21 16.25
C ASP A 67 -7.81 10.95 15.37
N VAL A 68 -6.71 10.66 14.66
CA VAL A 68 -6.58 9.55 13.71
C VAL A 68 -5.20 8.91 13.83
N VAL A 69 -5.13 7.59 13.71
CA VAL A 69 -3.89 6.87 13.44
C VAL A 69 -3.91 6.31 12.01
N TYR A 70 -2.80 6.46 11.30
CA TYR A 70 -2.53 5.83 10.02
C TYR A 70 -1.46 4.75 10.23
N ASP A 71 -1.84 3.49 10.14
CA ASP A 71 -0.90 2.39 10.29
C ASP A 71 -0.45 1.83 8.94
N GLN A 72 0.76 2.19 8.56
CA GLN A 72 1.36 1.80 7.28
C GLN A 72 2.42 0.71 7.41
N SER A 73 2.70 0.26 8.62
CA SER A 73 3.81 -0.65 8.88
C SER A 73 3.42 -1.98 9.54
N CYS A 74 2.16 -2.21 9.82
CA CYS A 74 1.67 -3.44 10.42
C CYS A 74 1.71 -4.63 9.45
N LEU A 75 2.36 -5.71 9.85
CA LEU A 75 2.56 -6.95 9.07
C LEU A 75 2.11 -8.22 9.80
N SER A 76 1.48 -8.13 10.97
CA SER A 76 1.00 -9.31 11.69
C SER A 76 -0.11 -8.99 12.67
N PRO A 77 -0.95 -9.97 13.05
CA PRO A 77 -1.98 -9.77 14.08
C PRO A 77 -1.39 -9.41 15.44
N GLN A 78 -0.18 -9.87 15.77
CA GLN A 78 0.49 -9.48 17.01
C GLN A 78 0.82 -7.99 17.02
N GLU A 79 1.34 -7.46 15.89
CA GLU A 79 1.62 -6.02 15.79
C GLU A 79 0.36 -5.16 15.80
N ALA A 80 -0.73 -5.65 15.18
CA ALA A 80 -2.03 -4.98 15.25
C ALA A 80 -2.54 -4.91 16.70
N LYS A 81 -2.43 -6.01 17.44
CA LYS A 81 -2.78 -6.09 18.84
C LYS A 81 -1.96 -5.15 19.71
N ASP A 82 -0.65 -5.20 19.60
CA ASP A 82 0.24 -4.40 20.44
C ASP A 82 0.02 -2.89 20.20
N ALA A 83 -0.20 -2.49 18.94
CA ALA A 83 -0.54 -1.10 18.61
C ALA A 83 -1.92 -0.71 19.15
N ALA A 84 -2.93 -1.56 18.95
CA ALA A 84 -4.29 -1.28 19.40
C ALA A 84 -4.37 -1.14 20.93
N GLU A 85 -3.71 -2.04 21.68
CA GLU A 85 -3.65 -1.97 23.13
C GLU A 85 -2.92 -0.70 23.63
N ALA A 86 -1.81 -0.32 22.98
CA ALA A 86 -1.07 0.89 23.31
C ALA A 86 -1.85 2.19 23.00
N LEU A 87 -2.76 2.13 22.01
CA LEU A 87 -3.59 3.25 21.56
C LEU A 87 -5.00 3.29 22.19
N LYS A 88 -5.36 2.29 22.98
CA LYS A 88 -6.69 2.20 23.60
C LYS A 88 -7.00 3.45 24.42
N GLY A 89 -8.15 4.09 24.13
CA GLY A 89 -8.60 5.33 24.76
C GLY A 89 -7.86 6.60 24.33
N LYS A 90 -6.89 6.51 23.39
CA LYS A 90 -6.07 7.63 22.91
C LYS A 90 -6.39 8.08 21.50
N VAL A 91 -7.07 7.24 20.75
CA VAL A 91 -7.53 7.49 19.38
C VAL A 91 -8.84 6.75 19.17
N LYS A 92 -9.69 7.29 18.30
CA LYS A 92 -10.96 6.62 17.94
C LYS A 92 -10.89 6.02 16.53
N ARG A 93 -10.25 6.69 15.58
CA ARG A 93 -10.23 6.31 14.18
C ARG A 93 -8.90 5.70 13.76
N TYR A 94 -8.95 4.49 13.18
CA TYR A 94 -7.78 3.71 12.79
C TYR A 94 -7.81 3.41 11.30
N ILE A 95 -6.88 3.99 10.54
CA ILE A 95 -6.73 3.77 9.10
C ILE A 95 -5.60 2.77 8.89
N PHE A 96 -5.99 1.54 8.57
CA PHE A 96 -5.06 0.43 8.34
C PHE A 96 -4.70 0.35 6.86
N THR A 97 -3.41 0.45 6.54
CA THR A 97 -2.90 0.16 5.20
C THR A 97 -2.92 -1.35 4.98
N SER A 98 -4.02 -1.84 4.42
CA SER A 98 -4.18 -3.21 3.97
C SER A 98 -3.73 -3.35 2.50
N THR A 99 -4.09 -4.41 1.83
CA THR A 99 -3.61 -4.77 0.50
C THR A 99 -4.65 -5.62 -0.23
N MET A 100 -4.70 -5.56 -1.56
CA MET A 100 -5.46 -6.52 -2.37
C MET A 100 -4.98 -7.98 -2.17
N ALA A 101 -3.79 -8.17 -1.58
CA ALA A 101 -3.27 -9.49 -1.25
C ALA A 101 -4.12 -10.27 -0.23
N VAL A 102 -5.10 -9.66 0.41
CA VAL A 102 -6.09 -10.39 1.22
C VAL A 102 -7.02 -11.27 0.37
N TYR A 103 -7.13 -11.01 -0.94
CA TYR A 103 -7.89 -11.83 -1.88
C TYR A 103 -7.04 -12.97 -2.43
N GLU A 104 -7.67 -14.02 -2.93
CA GLU A 104 -7.03 -15.01 -3.80
C GLU A 104 -6.78 -14.40 -5.19
N TYR A 105 -6.13 -15.15 -6.10
CA TYR A 105 -6.05 -14.72 -7.49
C TYR A 105 -7.45 -14.71 -8.11
N GLY A 106 -7.75 -13.66 -8.87
CA GLY A 106 -9.03 -13.47 -9.52
C GLY A 106 -9.18 -12.08 -10.11
N ASP A 107 -10.32 -11.85 -10.76
CA ASP A 107 -10.61 -10.57 -11.42
C ASP A 107 -11.71 -9.82 -10.66
N LYS A 108 -11.55 -8.50 -10.51
CA LYS A 108 -12.57 -7.58 -10.02
C LYS A 108 -13.11 -7.90 -8.62
N HIS A 109 -12.20 -8.28 -7.69
CA HIS A 109 -12.58 -8.55 -6.31
C HIS A 109 -13.34 -7.40 -5.66
N VAL A 110 -14.48 -7.73 -5.08
CA VAL A 110 -15.23 -6.83 -4.20
C VAL A 110 -14.77 -6.99 -2.76
N GLU A 111 -15.08 -6.04 -1.89
CA GLU A 111 -14.63 -6.07 -0.50
C GLU A 111 -15.14 -7.29 0.28
N GLU A 112 -16.30 -7.80 -0.12
CA GLU A 112 -16.97 -8.97 0.48
C GLU A 112 -16.29 -10.30 0.15
N ASP A 113 -15.38 -10.37 -0.86
CA ASP A 113 -14.63 -11.59 -1.21
C ASP A 113 -13.63 -12.01 -0.13
N PHE A 114 -13.31 -11.12 0.81
CA PHE A 114 -12.64 -11.45 2.05
C PHE A 114 -13.36 -10.78 3.22
N ASP A 115 -13.98 -11.61 4.08
CA ASP A 115 -14.66 -11.16 5.29
C ASP A 115 -13.75 -11.19 6.51
N PRO A 116 -13.22 -10.02 6.97
CA PRO A 116 -12.38 -9.94 8.15
C PRO A 116 -13.15 -10.12 9.46
N PHE A 117 -14.49 -10.00 9.44
CA PHE A 117 -15.31 -10.10 10.66
C PHE A 117 -15.52 -11.55 11.10
N SER A 118 -15.38 -12.51 10.20
CA SER A 118 -15.52 -13.94 10.47
C SER A 118 -14.23 -14.74 10.29
N PHE A 119 -13.15 -14.12 9.83
CA PHE A 119 -11.88 -14.82 9.56
C PHE A 119 -11.21 -15.28 10.85
N HIS A 120 -10.96 -16.59 10.96
CA HIS A 120 -10.25 -17.18 12.09
C HIS A 120 -8.73 -17.02 11.92
N PHE A 121 -8.07 -16.50 12.94
CA PHE A 121 -6.63 -16.29 12.92
C PHE A 121 -5.98 -16.74 14.23
N GLN A 122 -4.66 -16.89 14.20
CA GLN A 122 -3.83 -17.14 15.36
C GLN A 122 -2.88 -15.96 15.57
N PHE A 123 -2.60 -15.61 16.81
CA PHE A 123 -1.58 -14.61 17.11
C PHE A 123 -0.20 -15.13 16.77
N LYS A 124 0.38 -14.58 15.72
CA LYS A 124 1.72 -14.85 15.23
C LYS A 124 2.44 -13.53 14.98
N THR A 125 3.76 -13.55 15.07
CA THR A 125 4.63 -12.41 14.75
C THR A 125 4.91 -12.36 13.26
N ARG A 126 5.45 -11.24 12.75
CA ARG A 126 5.83 -11.13 11.33
C ARG A 126 6.81 -12.20 10.87
N ARG A 127 7.61 -12.77 11.79
CA ARG A 127 8.62 -13.80 11.50
C ARG A 127 8.01 -15.17 11.24
N ASP A 128 6.78 -15.39 11.68
CA ASP A 128 6.05 -16.65 11.50
C ASP A 128 5.30 -16.72 10.16
N TYR A 129 5.41 -15.69 9.33
CA TYR A 129 4.74 -15.56 8.04
C TYR A 129 5.75 -15.44 6.89
N PRO A 130 6.45 -16.54 6.52
CA PRO A 130 7.46 -16.50 5.45
C PRO A 130 6.84 -16.41 4.06
N GLY A 131 7.53 -15.68 3.18
CA GLY A 131 7.18 -15.60 1.77
C GLY A 131 5.86 -14.89 1.49
N TYR A 132 5.38 -15.09 0.26
CA TYR A 132 4.22 -14.37 -0.23
C TYR A 132 2.90 -14.84 0.43
N LEU A 133 2.67 -16.15 0.53
CA LEU A 133 1.48 -16.71 1.19
C LEU A 133 1.44 -16.33 2.67
N GLY A 134 2.61 -16.30 3.33
CA GLY A 134 2.71 -15.79 4.69
C GLY A 134 2.31 -14.32 4.79
N TYR A 135 2.75 -13.48 3.87
CA TYR A 135 2.35 -12.07 3.82
C TYR A 135 0.83 -11.92 3.68
N GLN A 136 0.20 -12.69 2.79
CA GLN A 136 -1.25 -12.69 2.59
C GLN A 136 -1.98 -13.05 3.89
N GLU A 137 -1.61 -14.18 4.51
CA GLU A 137 -2.21 -14.63 5.77
C GLU A 137 -2.00 -13.60 6.90
N ALA A 138 -0.81 -13.03 7.02
CA ALA A 138 -0.48 -12.01 8.01
C ALA A 138 -1.37 -10.76 7.90
N LYS A 139 -1.60 -10.29 6.66
CA LYS A 139 -2.47 -9.13 6.40
C LYS A 139 -3.94 -9.43 6.67
N ARG A 140 -4.42 -10.63 6.29
CA ARG A 140 -5.76 -11.10 6.65
C ARG A 140 -5.97 -11.15 8.16
N ALA A 141 -5.02 -11.74 8.87
CA ALA A 141 -5.09 -11.87 10.33
C ALA A 141 -5.01 -10.52 11.06
N ALA A 142 -4.18 -9.59 10.59
CA ALA A 142 -4.09 -8.24 11.15
C ALA A 142 -5.39 -7.45 10.92
N GLU A 143 -5.97 -7.54 9.72
CA GLU A 143 -7.25 -6.90 9.39
C GLU A 143 -8.38 -7.49 10.24
N ALA A 144 -8.46 -8.82 10.37
CA ALA A 144 -9.44 -9.51 11.19
C ALA A 144 -9.35 -9.11 12.68
N TYR A 145 -8.14 -9.06 13.24
CA TYR A 145 -7.94 -8.59 14.61
C TYR A 145 -8.51 -7.19 14.82
N LEU A 146 -8.19 -6.25 13.93
CA LEU A 146 -8.65 -4.87 14.08
C LEU A 146 -10.17 -4.76 14.07
N PHE A 147 -10.86 -5.51 13.22
CA PHE A 147 -12.32 -5.48 13.15
C PHE A 147 -13.02 -6.27 14.25
N GLN A 148 -12.46 -7.37 14.72
CA GLN A 148 -13.12 -8.25 15.68
C GLN A 148 -12.83 -7.87 17.15
N GLU A 149 -11.63 -7.35 17.43
CA GLU A 149 -11.10 -7.26 18.79
C GLU A 149 -10.87 -5.81 19.27
N THR A 150 -11.26 -4.79 18.47
CA THR A 150 -11.04 -3.39 18.85
C THR A 150 -12.32 -2.56 18.78
N ASP A 151 -12.36 -1.48 19.58
CA ASP A 151 -13.45 -0.51 19.59
C ASP A 151 -13.16 0.71 18.67
N PHE A 152 -12.17 0.61 17.77
CA PHE A 152 -11.83 1.69 16.85
C PHE A 152 -12.82 1.77 15.69
N ASP A 153 -13.01 2.99 15.16
CA ASP A 153 -13.60 3.21 13.85
C ASP A 153 -12.56 2.80 12.77
N VAL A 154 -12.50 1.52 12.42
CA VAL A 154 -11.47 0.96 11.53
C VAL A 154 -11.85 1.14 10.07
N VAL A 155 -10.86 1.58 9.26
CA VAL A 155 -10.89 1.48 7.79
C VAL A 155 -9.69 0.66 7.34
N ALA A 156 -9.93 -0.47 6.68
CA ALA A 156 -8.90 -1.25 6.04
C ALA A 156 -8.80 -0.90 4.56
N VAL A 157 -7.78 -0.13 4.20
CA VAL A 157 -7.56 0.33 2.83
C VAL A 157 -6.76 -0.72 2.07
N ARG A 158 -7.44 -1.51 1.22
CA ARG A 158 -6.88 -2.64 0.47
C ARG A 158 -6.25 -2.16 -0.84
N PHE A 159 -5.07 -1.59 -0.75
CA PHE A 159 -4.38 -1.06 -1.92
C PHE A 159 -4.01 -2.16 -2.94
N PRO A 160 -4.20 -1.88 -4.26
CA PRO A 160 -3.62 -2.67 -5.33
C PRO A 160 -2.12 -2.41 -5.46
N LEU A 161 -1.53 -2.70 -6.61
CA LEU A 161 -0.14 -2.36 -6.91
C LEU A 161 0.03 -0.84 -6.93
N VAL A 162 0.76 -0.30 -5.95
CA VAL A 162 1.05 1.14 -5.91
C VAL A 162 2.25 1.43 -6.81
N ILE A 163 2.11 2.42 -7.70
CA ILE A 163 3.14 2.89 -8.63
C ILE A 163 3.38 4.39 -8.44
N GLY A 164 4.58 4.87 -8.73
CA GLY A 164 4.90 6.29 -8.61
C GLY A 164 6.37 6.59 -8.91
N LYS A 165 6.68 7.87 -9.07
CA LYS A 165 8.06 8.35 -9.33
C LYS A 165 9.02 8.05 -8.18
N ASP A 166 8.50 7.94 -6.99
CA ASP A 166 9.18 7.69 -5.71
C ASP A 166 9.08 6.23 -5.25
N ASP A 167 8.64 5.30 -6.11
CA ASP A 167 8.64 3.87 -5.83
C ASP A 167 10.07 3.33 -5.72
N TYR A 168 10.55 3.21 -4.47
CA TYR A 168 11.90 2.70 -4.17
C TYR A 168 12.11 1.24 -4.57
N THR A 169 11.02 0.50 -4.85
CA THR A 169 11.10 -0.89 -5.34
C THR A 169 11.41 -0.95 -6.83
N ASN A 170 11.32 0.17 -7.55
CA ASN A 170 11.63 0.31 -8.98
C ASN A 170 10.91 -0.67 -9.91
N ARG A 171 9.72 -1.17 -9.53
CA ARG A 171 9.02 -2.22 -10.28
C ARG A 171 8.59 -1.78 -11.68
N LEU A 172 8.03 -0.56 -11.82
CA LEU A 172 7.71 -0.01 -13.15
C LEU A 172 8.99 0.28 -13.94
N LYS A 173 9.97 0.90 -13.29
CA LYS A 173 11.27 1.21 -13.91
C LYS A 173 11.97 -0.03 -14.47
N PHE A 174 11.90 -1.17 -13.78
CA PHE A 174 12.42 -2.44 -14.26
C PHE A 174 11.92 -2.77 -15.67
N HIS A 175 10.62 -2.59 -15.94
CA HIS A 175 10.04 -2.90 -17.25
C HIS A 175 10.47 -1.88 -18.31
N VAL A 176 10.44 -0.59 -17.98
CA VAL A 176 10.89 0.48 -18.88
C VAL A 176 12.36 0.28 -19.28
N ASP A 177 13.23 0.02 -18.29
CA ASP A 177 14.66 -0.19 -18.54
C ASP A 177 14.91 -1.44 -19.42
N ARG A 178 14.15 -2.53 -19.21
CA ARG A 178 14.33 -3.74 -20.02
C ARG A 178 13.89 -3.56 -21.46
N VAL A 179 12.77 -2.90 -21.69
CA VAL A 179 12.31 -2.59 -23.07
C VAL A 179 13.32 -1.69 -23.77
N LEU A 180 13.75 -0.59 -23.14
CA LEU A 180 14.76 0.32 -23.71
C LEU A 180 16.10 -0.37 -24.02
N ASN A 181 16.48 -1.37 -23.24
CA ASN A 181 17.75 -2.09 -23.42
C ASN A 181 17.56 -3.43 -24.16
N ARG A 182 16.37 -3.72 -24.70
CA ARG A 182 16.04 -4.97 -25.42
C ARG A 182 16.42 -6.22 -24.62
N LYS A 183 16.15 -6.21 -23.30
CA LYS A 183 16.43 -7.33 -22.40
C LYS A 183 15.17 -8.16 -22.18
N PRO A 184 15.28 -9.51 -22.10
CA PRO A 184 14.10 -10.36 -21.92
C PRO A 184 13.40 -10.11 -20.58
N ILE A 185 12.05 -10.11 -20.60
CA ILE A 185 11.19 -9.97 -19.42
C ILE A 185 10.46 -11.29 -19.22
N GLY A 186 10.76 -11.95 -18.11
CA GLY A 186 10.16 -13.23 -17.74
C GLY A 186 8.75 -13.06 -17.19
N ILE A 187 7.75 -13.56 -17.89
CA ILE A 187 6.33 -13.50 -17.49
C ILE A 187 5.66 -14.81 -17.85
N LYS A 188 5.15 -15.52 -16.84
CA LYS A 188 4.45 -16.80 -17.01
C LYS A 188 3.02 -16.62 -17.56
N PHE A 189 2.31 -15.59 -17.11
CA PHE A 189 0.93 -15.31 -17.47
C PHE A 189 0.80 -13.85 -17.97
N PRO A 190 1.19 -13.56 -19.24
CA PRO A 190 1.23 -12.17 -19.73
C PRO A 190 -0.16 -11.54 -19.91
N ASP A 191 -1.21 -12.35 -20.00
CA ASP A 191 -2.59 -11.87 -20.13
C ASP A 191 -3.33 -11.75 -18.79
N ALA A 192 -2.67 -12.11 -17.68
CA ALA A 192 -3.18 -11.86 -16.34
C ALA A 192 -3.29 -10.35 -16.06
N LYS A 193 -4.42 -9.94 -15.46
CA LYS A 193 -4.78 -8.54 -15.24
C LYS A 193 -4.52 -8.09 -13.81
N TYR A 194 -4.09 -6.85 -13.66
CA TYR A 194 -3.79 -6.26 -12.36
C TYR A 194 -4.39 -4.86 -12.22
N SER A 195 -4.77 -4.51 -11.00
CA SER A 195 -5.15 -3.16 -10.64
C SER A 195 -3.95 -2.40 -10.08
N PHE A 196 -3.93 -1.09 -10.33
CA PHE A 196 -2.88 -0.17 -9.89
C PHE A 196 -3.49 1.08 -9.24
N ILE A 197 -2.66 1.77 -8.47
CA ILE A 197 -2.95 3.11 -7.94
C ILE A 197 -1.67 3.96 -7.95
N LEU A 198 -1.80 5.25 -8.28
CA LEU A 198 -0.70 6.20 -8.19
C LEU A 198 -0.38 6.50 -6.71
N SER A 199 0.89 6.54 -6.35
CA SER A 199 1.34 6.82 -4.97
C SER A 199 0.77 8.11 -4.39
N ASP A 200 0.65 9.16 -5.20
CA ASP A 200 0.04 10.42 -4.79
C ASP A 200 -1.47 10.27 -4.50
N GLU A 201 -2.19 9.49 -5.31
CA GLU A 201 -3.61 9.21 -5.08
C GLU A 201 -3.83 8.29 -3.88
N ALA A 202 -2.94 7.32 -3.65
CA ALA A 202 -2.96 6.50 -2.45
C ALA A 202 -2.85 7.36 -1.18
N ALA A 203 -1.92 8.33 -1.19
CA ALA A 203 -1.75 9.28 -0.09
C ALA A 203 -2.97 10.20 0.08
N LYS A 204 -3.53 10.73 -1.01
CA LYS A 204 -4.76 11.54 -0.98
C LYS A 204 -5.95 10.75 -0.42
N PHE A 205 -6.07 9.50 -0.84
CA PHE A 205 -7.15 8.64 -0.38
C PHE A 205 -7.04 8.32 1.11
N LEU A 206 -5.84 8.03 1.62
CA LEU A 206 -5.62 7.86 3.06
C LEU A 206 -6.03 9.11 3.84
N LEU A 207 -5.61 10.30 3.38
CA LEU A 207 -6.00 11.57 4.01
C LEU A 207 -7.52 11.75 4.01
N HIS A 208 -8.20 11.42 2.89
CA HIS A 208 -9.65 11.47 2.79
C HIS A 208 -10.31 10.51 3.79
N MET A 209 -9.89 9.25 3.86
CA MET A 209 -10.41 8.27 4.80
C MET A 209 -10.21 8.66 6.27
N GLY A 210 -9.18 9.43 6.58
CA GLY A 210 -9.00 9.99 7.93
C GLY A 210 -10.07 10.99 8.35
N ARG A 211 -10.84 11.54 7.41
CA ARG A 211 -11.89 12.56 7.63
C ARG A 211 -13.29 12.06 7.35
N ASP A 212 -13.40 11.08 6.49
CA ASP A 212 -14.67 10.48 6.12
C ASP A 212 -15.28 9.67 7.28
N GLY A 213 -16.60 9.50 7.29
CA GLY A 213 -17.31 8.72 8.30
C GLY A 213 -17.34 7.21 8.03
N TYR A 214 -16.82 6.75 6.87
CA TYR A 214 -16.84 5.35 6.48
C TYR A 214 -16.00 4.48 7.42
N THR A 215 -16.50 3.29 7.72
CA THR A 215 -15.78 2.21 8.41
C THR A 215 -15.93 0.91 7.64
N GLY A 216 -14.91 0.05 7.70
CA GLY A 216 -14.92 -1.21 6.96
C GLY A 216 -13.76 -1.33 5.96
N PRO A 217 -13.67 -2.46 5.23
CA PRO A 217 -12.73 -2.63 4.14
C PRO A 217 -13.13 -1.81 2.91
N ILE A 218 -12.14 -1.30 2.19
CA ILE A 218 -12.35 -0.46 1.00
C ILE A 218 -11.25 -0.69 -0.04
N ASN A 219 -11.64 -0.79 -1.32
CA ASN A 219 -10.77 -1.07 -2.48
C ASN A 219 -10.51 0.20 -3.31
N PRO A 220 -9.49 1.01 -3.02
CA PRO A 220 -9.13 2.14 -3.87
C PRO A 220 -8.23 1.72 -5.03
N GLY A 221 -8.42 2.29 -6.22
CA GLY A 221 -7.56 2.02 -7.37
C GLY A 221 -7.90 2.89 -8.57
N CYS A 222 -6.96 3.01 -9.50
CA CYS A 222 -7.21 3.64 -10.80
C CYS A 222 -8.39 2.98 -11.51
N LYS A 223 -9.07 3.73 -12.37
CA LYS A 223 -10.08 3.17 -13.26
C LYS A 223 -9.41 2.16 -14.18
N ALA A 224 -10.06 1.03 -14.39
CA ALA A 224 -9.60 -0.12 -15.14
C ALA A 224 -8.44 -0.92 -14.50
N ASP A 225 -8.31 -2.13 -14.95
CA ASP A 225 -7.18 -3.03 -14.77
C ASP A 225 -6.47 -3.23 -16.11
N ILE A 226 -5.25 -3.72 -16.09
CA ILE A 226 -4.46 -3.91 -17.29
C ILE A 226 -3.73 -5.27 -17.24
N SER A 227 -3.65 -5.97 -18.38
CA SER A 227 -2.79 -7.14 -18.48
C SER A 227 -1.33 -6.72 -18.61
N LEU A 228 -0.39 -7.60 -18.20
CA LEU A 228 1.04 -7.31 -18.37
C LEU A 228 1.43 -7.17 -19.84
N ARG A 229 0.78 -7.89 -20.75
CA ARG A 229 0.96 -7.72 -22.19
C ARG A 229 0.58 -6.30 -22.62
N SER A 230 -0.60 -5.82 -22.25
CA SER A 230 -1.06 -4.47 -22.59
C SER A 230 -0.22 -3.38 -21.90
N PHE A 231 0.21 -3.64 -20.66
CA PHE A 231 1.12 -2.76 -19.94
C PHE A 231 2.47 -2.61 -20.66
N LEU A 232 3.05 -3.71 -21.12
CA LEU A 232 4.28 -3.66 -21.94
C LEU A 232 4.03 -3.01 -23.30
N GLY A 233 2.89 -3.27 -23.93
CA GLY A 233 2.49 -2.59 -25.18
C GLY A 233 2.46 -1.07 -25.06
N LYS A 234 2.03 -0.52 -23.91
CA LYS A 234 2.15 0.91 -23.65
C LYS A 234 3.60 1.39 -23.55
N ILE A 235 4.47 0.60 -22.93
CA ILE A 235 5.90 0.94 -22.91
C ILE A 235 6.49 0.91 -24.31
N GLU A 236 6.14 -0.08 -25.15
CA GLU A 236 6.55 -0.16 -26.55
C GLU A 236 6.10 1.07 -27.35
N GLU A 237 4.83 1.46 -27.21
CA GLU A 237 4.26 2.63 -27.89
C GLU A 237 5.03 3.92 -27.55
N ILE A 238 5.34 4.13 -26.28
CA ILE A 238 6.00 5.36 -25.82
C ILE A 238 7.50 5.35 -26.10
N THR A 239 8.16 4.18 -26.00
CA THR A 239 9.61 4.06 -26.18
C THR A 239 10.02 3.90 -27.65
N GLY A 240 9.14 3.35 -28.49
CA GLY A 240 9.46 2.92 -29.86
C GLY A 240 10.27 1.62 -29.91
N GLU A 241 10.48 0.93 -28.80
CA GLU A 241 11.24 -0.33 -28.70
C GLU A 241 10.29 -1.48 -28.34
N SER A 242 10.57 -2.69 -28.86
CA SER A 242 9.73 -3.87 -28.60
C SER A 242 10.14 -4.58 -27.29
N ALA A 243 9.17 -5.06 -26.53
CA ALA A 243 9.38 -5.88 -25.37
C ALA A 243 9.68 -7.34 -25.76
N ASP A 244 10.73 -7.90 -25.22
CA ASP A 244 11.08 -9.32 -25.35
C ASP A 244 10.45 -10.10 -24.16
N ILE A 245 9.27 -10.68 -24.38
CA ILE A 245 8.54 -11.45 -23.37
C ILE A 245 8.94 -12.93 -23.47
N THR A 246 9.41 -13.52 -22.39
CA THR A 246 9.76 -14.94 -22.30
C THR A 246 9.03 -15.64 -21.17
N SER A 247 8.70 -16.93 -21.36
CA SER A 247 8.18 -17.78 -20.29
C SER A 247 9.29 -18.40 -19.41
N GLU A 248 10.55 -18.30 -19.83
CA GLU A 248 11.70 -18.73 -19.03
C GLU A 248 12.00 -17.70 -17.93
N LEU A 249 11.77 -18.11 -16.69
CA LEU A 249 11.97 -17.23 -15.52
C LEU A 249 13.36 -17.43 -14.93
N THR A 250 14.08 -16.34 -14.75
CA THR A 250 15.31 -16.27 -13.97
C THR A 250 15.19 -15.22 -12.89
N LYS A 251 16.08 -15.24 -11.90
CA LYS A 251 16.10 -14.20 -10.87
C LYS A 251 16.29 -12.78 -11.44
N GLU A 252 16.97 -12.67 -12.59
CA GLU A 252 17.29 -11.38 -13.21
C GLU A 252 16.19 -10.85 -14.12
N ASN A 253 15.43 -11.74 -14.79
CA ASN A 253 14.45 -11.35 -15.79
C ASN A 253 13.00 -11.38 -15.29
N SER A 254 12.71 -12.06 -14.19
CA SER A 254 11.33 -12.20 -13.69
C SER A 254 10.70 -10.86 -13.42
N SER A 255 9.54 -10.61 -14.05
CA SER A 255 8.76 -9.41 -13.84
C SER A 255 8.34 -9.28 -12.38
N PRO A 256 8.62 -8.15 -11.71
CA PRO A 256 8.14 -7.92 -10.35
C PRO A 256 6.62 -7.76 -10.23
N TYR A 257 5.91 -7.71 -11.37
CA TYR A 257 4.45 -7.79 -11.46
C TYR A 257 3.95 -9.16 -11.94
N GLY A 258 4.86 -10.09 -12.33
CA GLY A 258 4.50 -11.42 -12.80
C GLY A 258 4.05 -12.32 -11.66
N MET A 259 2.75 -12.50 -11.51
CA MET A 259 2.14 -13.39 -10.51
C MET A 259 1.49 -14.60 -11.18
N ASP A 260 1.05 -15.58 -10.41
CA ASP A 260 0.49 -16.84 -10.95
C ASP A 260 -0.96 -16.75 -11.45
N GLY A 261 -1.53 -15.55 -11.54
CA GLY A 261 -2.87 -15.30 -12.06
C GLY A 261 -3.23 -13.82 -12.07
N SER A 262 -4.41 -13.50 -12.56
CA SER A 262 -4.99 -12.15 -12.46
C SER A 262 -5.20 -11.76 -11.01
N TRP A 263 -5.07 -10.46 -10.73
CA TRP A 263 -5.32 -9.92 -9.41
C TRP A 263 -5.81 -8.50 -9.52
N SER A 264 -7.10 -8.35 -9.68
CA SER A 264 -7.73 -7.04 -9.84
C SER A 264 -8.87 -6.83 -8.85
N ILE A 265 -9.15 -5.57 -8.55
CA ILE A 265 -10.17 -5.16 -7.59
C ILE A 265 -11.26 -4.34 -8.28
N ASN A 266 -12.47 -4.43 -7.74
CA ASN A 266 -13.60 -3.57 -8.06
C ASN A 266 -13.53 -2.31 -7.19
N THR A 267 -13.73 -1.13 -7.79
CA THR A 267 -13.67 0.17 -7.11
C THR A 267 -15.04 0.86 -7.02
N ASP A 268 -16.13 0.16 -7.26
CA ASP A 268 -17.48 0.74 -7.29
C ASP A 268 -17.87 1.32 -5.92
N LYS A 269 -17.50 0.67 -4.83
CA LYS A 269 -17.77 1.15 -3.47
C LYS A 269 -17.15 2.53 -3.22
N VAL A 270 -15.90 2.73 -3.61
CA VAL A 270 -15.22 4.03 -3.51
C VAL A 270 -15.91 5.10 -4.37
N ASN A 271 -16.33 4.72 -5.59
CA ASN A 271 -17.05 5.62 -6.49
C ASN A 271 -18.40 6.06 -5.88
N HIS A 272 -19.12 5.15 -5.21
CA HIS A 272 -20.37 5.46 -4.50
C HIS A 272 -20.14 6.40 -3.30
N LEU A 273 -18.97 6.38 -2.68
CA LEU A 273 -18.57 7.35 -1.65
C LEU A 273 -18.15 8.71 -2.25
N GLY A 274 -18.26 8.88 -3.57
CA GLY A 274 -17.96 10.14 -4.26
C GLY A 274 -16.48 10.39 -4.53
N TYR A 275 -15.59 9.42 -4.27
CA TYR A 275 -14.17 9.55 -4.57
C TYR A 275 -13.86 8.96 -5.94
N GLN A 276 -13.09 9.67 -6.76
CA GLN A 276 -12.71 9.23 -8.10
C GLN A 276 -11.19 9.25 -8.26
N PHE A 277 -10.68 8.22 -8.93
CA PHE A 277 -9.28 8.07 -9.27
C PHE A 277 -9.03 8.38 -10.74
N THR A 278 -7.80 8.76 -11.06
CA THR A 278 -7.33 9.00 -12.43
C THR A 278 -7.39 7.70 -13.25
N ASP A 279 -7.56 7.84 -14.57
CA ASP A 279 -7.47 6.70 -15.48
C ASP A 279 -6.06 6.09 -15.48
N LEU A 280 -5.97 4.76 -15.46
CA LEU A 280 -4.69 4.06 -15.39
C LEU A 280 -3.78 4.37 -16.59
N ASN A 281 -4.37 4.56 -17.78
CA ASN A 281 -3.58 4.86 -18.97
C ASN A 281 -2.87 6.21 -18.88
N GLU A 282 -3.56 7.24 -18.37
CA GLU A 282 -2.96 8.56 -18.15
C GLU A 282 -1.79 8.49 -17.13
N VAL A 283 -1.99 7.74 -16.04
CA VAL A 283 -0.95 7.53 -15.02
C VAL A 283 0.27 6.82 -15.61
N LEU A 284 0.05 5.78 -16.42
CA LEU A 284 1.14 5.01 -17.01
C LEU A 284 1.92 5.84 -18.03
N ASP A 285 1.24 6.60 -18.88
CA ASP A 285 1.88 7.44 -19.89
C ASP A 285 2.85 8.45 -19.23
N GLU A 286 2.41 9.11 -18.17
CA GLU A 286 3.27 10.05 -17.40
C GLU A 286 4.47 9.35 -16.75
N LEU A 287 4.25 8.21 -16.10
CA LEU A 287 5.31 7.50 -15.38
C LEU A 287 6.33 6.87 -16.32
N ILE A 288 5.90 6.29 -17.46
CA ILE A 288 6.80 5.71 -18.44
C ILE A 288 7.71 6.81 -19.01
N GLN A 289 7.14 7.96 -19.43
CA GLN A 289 7.92 9.11 -19.91
C GLN A 289 8.91 9.63 -18.84
N TYR A 290 8.51 9.63 -17.58
CA TYR A 290 9.41 10.02 -16.49
C TYR A 290 10.59 9.05 -16.39
N PHE A 291 10.35 7.74 -16.34
CA PHE A 291 11.41 6.74 -16.18
C PHE A 291 12.32 6.63 -17.40
N MET A 292 11.84 6.93 -18.60
CA MET A 292 12.71 7.04 -19.79
C MET A 292 13.77 8.14 -19.64
N ARG A 293 13.45 9.22 -18.92
CA ARG A 293 14.37 10.37 -18.75
C ARG A 293 15.33 10.17 -17.56
N VAL A 294 14.96 9.34 -16.61
CA VAL A 294 15.79 9.02 -15.43
C VAL A 294 16.82 7.98 -15.82
N LYS A 295 18.00 8.41 -16.27
CA LYS A 295 19.13 7.49 -16.49
C LYS A 295 19.49 6.79 -15.18
N ILE A 296 19.77 5.49 -15.26
CA ILE A 296 20.38 4.75 -14.16
C ILE A 296 21.76 5.35 -13.94
N ASN A 297 21.97 6.02 -12.79
CA ASN A 297 23.31 6.36 -12.31
C ASN A 297 23.90 5.15 -11.59
#